data_f939f389d36c66481e18c28a0354a55b
#
_entry.id   f939f389d36c66481e18c28a0354a55b
#
_cell.length_a   1.000
_cell.length_b   1.000
_cell.length_c   1.000
_cell.angle_alpha   90.00
_cell.angle_beta   90.00
_cell.angle_gamma   90.00
#
_symmetry.space_group_name_H-M   'P 1'
#
loop_
_entity.id
_entity.type
_entity.pdbx_description
1 polymer ?
#
loop_
_entity_poly.entity_id
_entity_poly.type
_entity_poly.pdbx_seq_one_letter_code
_entity_poly.pdbx_strand_id
1 'polypeptide(L)' 'MIIEAILEINPNAVVTVSGNDINTCDIEWHNGTTPIPVADIEAKMVEV' A
#
# COMPACT_ATOMS: atom_id res chain seq x y z
N MET A 1 3.29 -5.31 -7.20
CA MET A 1 3.81 -4.01 -6.76
C MET A 1 3.04 -3.51 -5.55
N ILE A 2 3.72 -2.83 -4.66
CA ILE A 2 3.10 -2.37 -3.42
C ILE A 2 1.96 -1.39 -3.68
N ILE A 3 2.21 -0.38 -4.51
CA ILE A 3 1.20 0.64 -4.80
C ILE A 3 -0.03 0.04 -5.48
N GLU A 4 0.14 -0.94 -6.33
CA GLU A 4 -0.98 -1.60 -6.98
C GLU A 4 -1.84 -2.34 -5.98
N ALA A 5 -1.21 -3.01 -5.01
CA ALA A 5 -1.94 -3.72 -3.96
C ALA A 5 -2.75 -2.75 -3.12
N ILE A 6 -2.17 -1.61 -2.78
CA ILE A 6 -2.86 -0.57 -2.00
C ILE A 6 -4.09 -0.07 -2.77
N LEU A 7 -3.94 0.20 -4.05
CA LEU A 7 -5.04 0.70 -4.87
C LEU A 7 -6.12 -0.35 -5.11
N GLU A 8 -5.77 -1.63 -5.07
CA GLU A 8 -6.77 -2.70 -5.13
C GLU A 8 -7.64 -2.72 -3.87
N ILE A 9 -7.04 -2.43 -2.72
CA ILE A 9 -7.78 -2.37 -1.46
C ILE A 9 -8.60 -1.09 -1.39
N ASN A 10 -8.00 0.03 -1.77
CA ASN A 10 -8.67 1.34 -1.73
C ASN A 10 -8.30 2.14 -2.98
N PRO A 11 -9.15 2.12 -4.02
CA PRO A 11 -8.87 2.84 -5.28
C PRO A 11 -8.71 4.34 -5.11
N ASN A 12 -9.22 4.89 -4.02
CA ASN A 12 -9.13 6.34 -3.76
C ASN A 12 -7.95 6.71 -2.86
N ALA A 13 -7.09 5.75 -2.54
CA ALA A 13 -5.96 6.01 -1.67
C ALA A 13 -4.98 6.99 -2.33
N VAL A 14 -4.56 7.97 -1.55
CA VAL A 14 -3.49 8.88 -1.97
C VAL A 14 -2.28 8.56 -1.08
N VAL A 15 -1.27 7.97 -1.67
CA VAL A 15 -0.16 7.42 -0.92
C VAL A 15 1.14 7.52 -1.71
N THR A 16 2.24 7.73 -1.01
CA THR A 16 3.59 7.69 -1.59
C THR A 16 4.33 6.49 -1.01
N VAL A 17 4.85 5.65 -1.89
CA VAL A 17 5.61 4.46 -1.49
C VAL A 17 7.04 4.60 -1.99
N SER A 18 8.00 4.53 -1.07
CA SER A 18 9.42 4.55 -1.40
C SER A 18 10.02 3.17 -1.14
N GLY A 19 10.65 2.59 -2.14
CA GLY A 19 11.24 1.26 -2.05
C GLY A 19 10.36 0.19 -2.68
N ASN A 20 10.90 -1.00 -2.84
CA ASN A 20 10.20 -2.10 -3.50
C ASN A 20 9.88 -3.27 -2.57
N ASP A 21 10.41 -3.25 -1.35
CA ASP A 21 10.22 -4.32 -0.38
C ASP A 21 9.22 -3.89 0.66
N ILE A 22 8.10 -4.60 0.74
CA ILE A 22 7.02 -4.27 1.69
C ILE A 22 7.51 -4.24 3.14
N ASN A 23 8.56 -4.98 3.46
CA ASN A 23 9.09 -5.04 4.82
C ASN A 23 10.01 -3.87 5.15
N THR A 24 10.53 -3.17 4.14
CA THR A 24 11.49 -2.09 4.34
C THR A 24 11.08 -0.77 3.70
N CYS A 25 10.02 -0.77 2.89
CA CYS A 25 9.60 0.44 2.20
C CYS A 25 8.99 1.46 3.17
N ASP A 26 9.06 2.74 2.77
CA ASP A 26 8.39 3.82 3.47
C ASP A 26 7.09 4.13 2.75
N ILE A 27 6.00 4.18 3.51
CA ILE A 27 4.69 4.48 2.97
C ILE A 27 4.16 5.74 3.66
N GLU A 28 3.81 6.75 2.87
CA GLU A 28 3.22 7.98 3.37
C GLU A 28 1.79 8.09 2.89
N TRP A 29 0.87 8.25 3.82
CA TRP A 29 -0.56 8.38 3.54
C TRP A 29 -0.95 9.85 3.50
N HIS A 30 -1.64 10.25 2.43
CA HIS A 30 -2.00 11.66 2.19
C HIS A 30 -3.50 11.84 2.10
N ASN A 31 -3.94 13.10 2.20
CA ASN A 31 -5.35 13.50 2.03
C ASN A 31 -6.31 12.75 2.94
N GLY A 32 -5.88 12.46 4.17
CA GLY A 32 -6.72 11.78 5.13
C GLY A 32 -6.99 10.32 4.80
N THR A 33 -6.20 9.73 3.89
CA THR A 33 -6.31 8.32 3.56
C THR A 33 -6.04 7.47 4.79
N THR A 34 -6.96 6.55 5.09
CA THR A 34 -6.79 5.65 6.22
C THR A 34 -5.63 4.70 5.95
N PRO A 35 -4.62 4.63 6.83
CA PRO A 35 -3.50 3.69 6.64
C PRO A 35 -3.97 2.25 6.58
N ILE A 36 -3.42 1.50 5.64
CA ILE A 36 -3.74 0.09 5.47
C ILE A 36 -2.64 -0.74 6.15
N PRO A 37 -3.00 -1.72 6.98
CA PRO A 37 -2.01 -2.59 7.62
C PRO A 37 -1.14 -3.31 6.58
N VAL A 38 0.15 -3.43 6.87
CA VAL A 38 1.09 -4.12 5.98
C VAL A 38 0.63 -5.55 5.68
N ALA A 39 0.05 -6.21 6.67
CA ALA A 39 -0.45 -7.58 6.47
C ALA A 39 -1.52 -7.65 5.37
N ASP A 40 -2.39 -6.66 5.30
CA ASP A 40 -3.43 -6.60 4.26
C ASP A 40 -2.81 -6.33 2.89
N ILE A 41 -1.81 -5.46 2.85
CA ILE A 41 -1.10 -5.14 1.61
C ILE A 41 -0.37 -6.38 1.10
N GLU A 42 0.32 -7.10 1.99
CA GLU A 42 1.02 -8.34 1.61
C GLU A 42 0.07 -9.40 1.08
N ALA A 43 -1.08 -9.56 1.71
CA ALA A 43 -2.08 -10.51 1.26
C ALA A 43 -2.56 -10.18 -0.15
N LYS A 44 -2.74 -8.89 -0.42
CA LYS A 44 -3.18 -8.46 -1.75
C LYS A 44 -2.08 -8.63 -2.79
N MET A 45 -0.83 -8.41 -2.41
CA MET A 45 0.30 -8.61 -3.31
C MET A 45 0.41 -10.06 -3.77
N VAL A 46 0.05 -10.99 -2.92
CA VAL A 46 0.06 -12.42 -3.27
C VAL A 46 -1.06 -12.76 -4.26
N GLU A 47 -2.18 -12.05 -4.18
CA GLU A 47 -3.32 -12.29 -5.06
C GLU A 47 -3.14 -11.77 -6.48
N VAL A 48 -2.33 -10.72 -6.64
CA VAL A 48 -2.16 -10.07 -7.96
C VAL A 48 -0.81 -10.38 -8.63
#